data_11dbfaf6f461b7ea7bfaf84744a285d8
#
_entry.id   11dbfaf6f461b7ea7bfaf84744a285d8
#
_cell.length_a   1.000
_cell.length_b   1.000
_cell.length_c   1.000
_cell.angle_alpha   90.00
_cell.angle_beta   90.00
_cell.angle_gamma   90.00
#
_symmetry.space_group_name_H-M   'P 1'
#
loop_
_entity.id
_entity.type
_entity.pdbx_description
1 polymer ?
#
loop_
_entity_poly.entity_id
_entity_poly.type
_entity_poly.pdbx_seq_one_letter_code
_entity_poly.pdbx_strand_id
1 'polypeptide(L)'
;IYISDIDLRYNKITDHGAKALANLISKAPRLLGLNLQGNNIKSEGAQYLAEALKECTNLQMLNLNLNKIKTNGAMMVTELLFTHDKLLSLNLGNNKIDHDGIIGILSVLNSSNFTLEELNIDNPVYKTICQSVAIHFGKMFQNNVGLQKLSIRKHMLRDDGCHILMEHLLENNT
;
A
#
# COMPACT_ATOMS: atom_id res chain seq x y z
N ILE A 1 -0.16 24.76 -8.79
CA ILE A 1 1.19 24.16 -8.78
C ILE A 1 1.27 23.23 -9.99
N TYR A 2 2.36 23.35 -10.79
CA TYR A 2 2.56 22.57 -12.03
C TYR A 2 3.47 21.34 -11.84
N ILE A 3 3.84 21.03 -10.58
CA ILE A 3 4.70 19.90 -10.23
C ILE A 3 3.90 18.61 -10.40
N SER A 4 4.44 17.68 -11.17
CA SER A 4 3.89 16.34 -11.37
C SER A 4 4.46 15.31 -10.41
N ASP A 5 5.70 15.49 -9.97
CA ASP A 5 6.40 14.52 -9.14
C ASP A 5 7.13 15.21 -7.99
N ILE A 6 6.96 14.66 -6.79
CA ILE A 6 7.65 15.13 -5.59
C ILE A 6 8.44 13.97 -4.99
N ASP A 7 9.76 14.11 -4.96
CA ASP A 7 10.65 13.15 -4.32
C ASP A 7 11.29 13.75 -3.07
N LEU A 8 10.88 13.24 -1.92
CA LEU A 8 11.33 13.65 -0.60
C LEU A 8 11.91 12.49 0.21
N ARG A 9 12.54 11.53 -0.46
CA ARG A 9 13.16 10.38 0.19
C ARG A 9 14.25 10.79 1.18
N TYR A 10 14.31 10.04 2.30
CA TYR A 10 15.39 10.14 3.31
C TYR A 10 15.56 11.53 3.95
N ASN A 11 14.47 12.26 4.19
CA ASN A 11 14.48 13.62 4.75
C ASN A 11 14.08 13.70 6.23
N LYS A 12 13.95 12.58 6.95
CA LYS A 12 13.54 12.54 8.37
C LYS A 12 12.18 13.20 8.64
N ILE A 13 11.32 13.30 7.63
CA ILE A 13 9.97 13.87 7.73
C ILE A 13 9.16 13.08 8.76
N THR A 14 8.53 13.78 9.69
CA THR A 14 7.65 13.24 10.72
C THR A 14 6.18 13.52 10.38
N ASP A 15 5.27 13.18 11.30
CA ASP A 15 3.82 13.44 11.12
C ASP A 15 3.53 14.93 10.92
N HIS A 16 4.29 15.83 11.55
CA HIS A 16 4.17 17.28 11.34
C HIS A 16 4.49 17.69 9.90
N GLY A 17 5.58 17.15 9.35
CA GLY A 17 5.94 17.37 7.94
C GLY A 17 4.92 16.76 6.98
N ALA A 18 4.42 15.57 7.29
CA ALA A 18 3.37 14.91 6.52
C ALA A 18 2.07 15.75 6.49
N LYS A 19 1.67 16.36 7.62
CA LYS A 19 0.54 17.28 7.68
C LYS A 19 0.74 18.52 6.80
N ALA A 20 1.94 19.10 6.82
CA ALA A 20 2.25 20.24 5.95
C ALA A 20 2.20 19.85 4.46
N LEU A 21 2.71 18.66 4.10
CA LEU A 21 2.61 18.10 2.74
C LEU A 21 1.16 17.84 2.34
N ALA A 22 0.34 17.31 3.21
CA ALA A 22 -1.09 17.08 2.97
C ALA A 22 -1.81 18.37 2.54
N ASN A 23 -1.53 19.50 3.21
CA ASN A 23 -2.07 20.81 2.84
C ASN A 23 -1.60 21.31 1.45
N LEU A 24 -0.42 20.88 1.00
CA LEU A 24 0.08 21.18 -0.34
C LEU A 24 -0.57 20.26 -1.39
N ILE A 25 -0.65 18.97 -1.09
CA ILE A 25 -1.14 17.93 -2.00
C ILE A 25 -2.61 18.18 -2.39
N SER A 26 -3.45 18.57 -1.42
CA SER A 26 -4.86 18.90 -1.69
C SER A 26 -5.04 20.06 -2.69
N LYS A 27 -3.96 20.85 -2.93
CA LYS A 27 -3.93 21.97 -3.90
C LYS A 27 -3.09 21.67 -5.14
N ALA A 28 -2.70 20.41 -5.33
CA ALA A 28 -1.81 19.98 -6.42
C ALA A 28 -2.51 18.97 -7.36
N PRO A 29 -3.50 19.39 -8.15
CA PRO A 29 -4.31 18.48 -8.97
C PRO A 29 -3.53 17.81 -10.10
N ARG A 30 -2.31 18.23 -10.37
CA ARG A 30 -1.42 17.67 -11.40
C ARG A 30 -0.36 16.71 -10.83
N LEU A 31 -0.39 16.43 -9.52
CA LEU A 31 0.56 15.52 -8.90
C LEU A 31 0.27 14.09 -9.36
N LEU A 32 1.27 13.46 -9.95
CA LEU A 32 1.25 12.08 -10.44
C LEU A 32 2.07 11.15 -9.54
N GLY A 33 3.16 11.64 -8.98
CA GLY A 33 4.08 10.86 -8.15
C GLY A 33 4.42 11.52 -6.83
N LEU A 34 4.34 10.76 -5.72
CA LEU A 34 4.79 11.18 -4.40
C LEU A 34 5.69 10.12 -3.78
N ASN A 35 6.95 10.47 -3.56
CA ASN A 35 7.92 9.58 -2.93
C ASN A 35 8.39 10.11 -1.58
N LEU A 36 7.98 9.42 -0.52
CA LEU A 36 8.28 9.71 0.88
C LEU A 36 9.07 8.59 1.57
N GLN A 37 9.74 7.75 0.79
CA GLN A 37 10.52 6.61 1.30
C GLN A 37 11.56 7.04 2.33
N GLY A 38 11.78 6.22 3.36
CA GLY A 38 12.89 6.41 4.31
C GLY A 38 12.73 7.63 5.20
N ASN A 39 11.52 7.95 5.58
CA ASN A 39 11.21 9.03 6.51
C ASN A 39 10.78 8.51 7.91
N ASN A 40 10.26 9.37 8.76
CA ASN A 40 9.81 9.05 10.11
C ASN A 40 8.27 9.19 10.27
N ILE A 41 7.53 9.03 9.19
CA ILE A 41 6.08 9.16 9.17
C ILE A 41 5.46 7.99 9.91
N LYS A 42 4.56 8.28 10.86
CA LYS A 42 3.80 7.30 11.63
C LYS A 42 2.34 7.25 11.15
N SER A 43 1.49 6.57 11.92
CA SER A 43 0.08 6.38 11.58
C SER A 43 -0.68 7.70 11.39
N GLU A 44 -0.42 8.71 12.22
CA GLU A 44 -1.07 10.02 12.14
C GLU A 44 -0.68 10.77 10.86
N GLY A 45 0.61 10.75 10.52
CA GLY A 45 1.09 11.34 9.27
C GLY A 45 0.54 10.63 8.03
N ALA A 46 0.42 9.30 8.08
CA ALA A 46 -0.21 8.52 7.01
C ALA A 46 -1.69 8.87 6.85
N GLN A 47 -2.41 9.13 7.94
CA GLN A 47 -3.80 9.59 7.91
C GLN A 47 -3.92 10.94 7.19
N TYR A 48 -3.14 11.95 7.58
CA TYR A 48 -3.15 13.25 6.90
C TYR A 48 -2.88 13.15 5.40
N LEU A 49 -1.93 12.30 5.02
CA LEU A 49 -1.61 12.08 3.61
C LEU A 49 -2.77 11.38 2.88
N ALA A 50 -3.34 10.32 3.45
CA ALA A 50 -4.44 9.58 2.84
C ALA A 50 -5.66 10.46 2.64
N GLU A 51 -6.02 11.30 3.63
CA GLU A 51 -7.13 12.26 3.51
C GLU A 51 -6.89 13.28 2.38
N ALA A 52 -5.68 13.84 2.30
CA ALA A 52 -5.35 14.79 1.24
C ALA A 52 -5.28 14.16 -0.16
N LEU A 53 -4.84 12.90 -0.24
CA LEU A 53 -4.72 12.17 -1.49
C LEU A 53 -6.10 11.76 -2.06
N LYS A 54 -7.16 11.68 -1.25
CA LYS A 54 -8.54 11.49 -1.75
C LYS A 54 -8.95 12.63 -2.71
N GLU A 55 -8.44 13.84 -2.47
CA GLU A 55 -8.68 15.01 -3.33
C GLU A 55 -7.72 15.09 -4.52
N CYS A 56 -6.61 14.34 -4.50
CA CYS A 56 -5.59 14.32 -5.53
C CYS A 56 -5.85 13.21 -6.56
N THR A 57 -6.91 13.36 -7.32
CA THR A 57 -7.48 12.31 -8.20
C THR A 57 -6.58 11.84 -9.35
N ASN A 58 -5.43 12.47 -9.58
CA ASN A 58 -4.51 12.08 -10.65
C ASN A 58 -3.26 11.34 -10.17
N LEU A 59 -3.11 11.11 -8.86
CA LEU A 59 -1.94 10.42 -8.33
C LEU A 59 -1.86 8.98 -8.89
N GLN A 60 -0.71 8.63 -9.42
CA GLN A 60 -0.42 7.30 -9.99
C GLN A 60 0.58 6.51 -9.16
N MET A 61 1.47 7.19 -8.44
CA MET A 61 2.52 6.54 -7.65
C MET A 61 2.60 7.12 -6.24
N LEU A 62 2.52 6.24 -5.23
CA LEU A 62 2.73 6.56 -3.83
C LEU A 62 3.78 5.63 -3.21
N ASN A 63 4.90 6.19 -2.77
CA ASN A 63 5.93 5.43 -2.08
C ASN A 63 6.11 5.90 -0.63
N LEU A 64 5.68 5.06 0.31
CA LEU A 64 5.81 5.23 1.75
C LEU A 64 6.77 4.21 2.39
N ASN A 65 7.55 3.48 1.59
CA ASN A 65 8.48 2.45 2.08
C ASN A 65 9.41 2.98 3.18
N LEU A 66 9.84 2.11 4.11
CA LEU A 66 10.78 2.47 5.18
C LEU A 66 10.31 3.66 6.04
N ASN A 67 9.05 3.65 6.44
CA ASN A 67 8.46 4.56 7.41
C ASN A 67 8.02 3.81 8.68
N LYS A 68 7.12 4.37 9.46
CA LYS A 68 6.66 3.80 10.74
C LYS A 68 5.13 3.85 10.84
N ILE A 69 4.42 3.68 9.71
CA ILE A 69 2.97 3.91 9.63
C ILE A 69 2.16 2.85 10.37
N LYS A 70 2.70 1.65 10.58
CA LYS A 70 2.06 0.53 11.27
C LYS A 70 0.70 0.17 10.67
N THR A 71 -0.01 -0.72 11.32
CA THR A 71 -1.34 -1.21 10.91
C THR A 71 -2.36 -0.09 10.77
N ASN A 72 -2.47 0.81 11.75
CA ASN A 72 -3.46 1.89 11.70
C ASN A 72 -3.23 2.82 10.49
N GLY A 73 -1.98 3.18 10.19
CA GLY A 73 -1.68 3.98 9.01
C GLY A 73 -1.92 3.23 7.70
N ALA A 74 -1.65 1.92 7.68
CA ALA A 74 -1.97 1.08 6.53
C ALA A 74 -3.48 1.02 6.26
N MET A 75 -4.32 0.97 7.31
CA MET A 75 -5.78 1.01 7.19
C MET A 75 -6.27 2.31 6.53
N MET A 76 -5.66 3.46 6.87
CA MET A 76 -5.98 4.74 6.21
C MET A 76 -5.63 4.73 4.72
N VAL A 77 -4.48 4.13 4.37
CA VAL A 77 -4.09 3.96 2.96
C VAL A 77 -5.01 2.95 2.25
N THR A 78 -5.52 1.96 2.96
CA THR A 78 -6.51 1.01 2.42
C THR A 78 -7.82 1.71 2.06
N GLU A 79 -8.28 2.66 2.88
CA GLU A 79 -9.43 3.51 2.54
C GLU A 79 -9.19 4.34 1.27
N LEU A 80 -7.96 4.84 1.08
CA LEU A 80 -7.60 5.52 -0.16
C LEU A 80 -7.72 4.58 -1.36
N LEU A 81 -7.22 3.36 -1.26
CA LEU A 81 -7.33 2.35 -2.33
C LEU A 81 -8.78 2.04 -2.71
N PHE A 82 -9.69 2.09 -1.75
CA PHE A 82 -11.10 1.84 -1.99
C PHE A 82 -11.77 2.91 -2.88
N THR A 83 -11.30 4.16 -2.79
CA THR A 83 -11.90 5.31 -3.49
C THR A 83 -11.09 5.84 -4.66
N HIS A 84 -9.80 5.51 -4.74
CA HIS A 84 -8.88 6.08 -5.73
C HIS A 84 -8.68 5.14 -6.92
N ASP A 85 -9.15 5.56 -8.10
CA ASP A 85 -9.19 4.77 -9.33
C ASP A 85 -8.02 5.00 -10.31
N LYS A 86 -7.02 5.79 -9.92
CA LYS A 86 -5.85 6.09 -10.78
C LYS A 86 -4.51 5.72 -10.16
N LEU A 87 -4.49 5.24 -8.92
CA LEU A 87 -3.25 4.81 -8.30
C LEU A 87 -2.80 3.49 -8.90
N LEU A 88 -1.66 3.51 -9.60
CA LEU A 88 -1.08 2.35 -10.29
C LEU A 88 -0.01 1.65 -9.45
N SER A 89 0.76 2.40 -8.68
CA SER A 89 1.88 1.87 -7.90
C SER A 89 1.83 2.32 -6.44
N LEU A 90 1.80 1.36 -5.51
CA LEU A 90 1.81 1.59 -4.07
C LEU A 90 2.94 0.81 -3.40
N ASN A 91 3.79 1.51 -2.65
CA ASN A 91 4.84 0.90 -1.87
C ASN A 91 4.68 1.21 -0.37
N LEU A 92 4.30 0.19 0.40
CA LEU A 92 4.14 0.21 1.86
C LEU A 92 5.15 -0.68 2.59
N GLY A 93 6.13 -1.23 1.92
CA GLY A 93 7.12 -2.14 2.50
C GLY A 93 7.86 -1.53 3.70
N ASN A 94 8.31 -2.37 4.62
CA ASN A 94 9.11 -1.97 5.79
C ASN A 94 8.44 -0.93 6.72
N ASN A 95 7.14 -1.04 6.92
CA ASN A 95 6.34 -0.09 7.71
C ASN A 95 5.82 -0.65 9.05
N LYS A 96 6.23 -1.85 9.45
CA LYS A 96 5.75 -2.54 10.65
C LYS A 96 4.23 -2.79 10.62
N ILE A 97 3.70 -3.10 9.47
CA ILE A 97 2.30 -3.50 9.28
C ILE A 97 2.17 -4.95 9.77
N ASP A 98 1.17 -5.25 10.57
CA ASP A 98 0.87 -6.61 11.02
C ASP A 98 -0.10 -7.34 10.08
N HIS A 99 -0.51 -8.53 10.49
CA HIS A 99 -1.39 -9.37 9.67
C HIS A 99 -2.75 -8.72 9.38
N ASP A 100 -3.34 -7.97 10.32
CA ASP A 100 -4.63 -7.31 10.11
C ASP A 100 -4.54 -6.22 9.04
N GLY A 101 -3.46 -5.43 9.07
CA GLY A 101 -3.21 -4.43 8.04
C GLY A 101 -2.99 -5.04 6.66
N ILE A 102 -2.25 -6.15 6.58
CA ILE A 102 -2.05 -6.88 5.31
C ILE A 102 -3.39 -7.44 4.79
N ILE A 103 -4.17 -8.09 5.65
CA ILE A 103 -5.49 -8.63 5.27
C ILE A 103 -6.42 -7.51 4.78
N GLY A 104 -6.42 -6.35 5.44
CA GLY A 104 -7.20 -5.19 5.00
C GLY A 104 -6.87 -4.77 3.57
N ILE A 105 -5.58 -4.62 3.25
CA ILE A 105 -5.11 -4.28 1.89
C ILE A 105 -5.56 -5.35 0.88
N LEU A 106 -5.33 -6.64 1.18
CA LEU A 106 -5.69 -7.74 0.30
C LEU A 106 -7.20 -7.83 0.07
N SER A 107 -8.02 -7.51 1.08
CA SER A 107 -9.47 -7.52 0.98
C SER A 107 -9.98 -6.47 -0.01
N VAL A 108 -9.42 -5.27 -0.02
CA VAL A 108 -9.78 -4.22 -0.99
C VAL A 108 -9.36 -4.61 -2.41
N LEU A 109 -8.16 -5.17 -2.57
CA LEU A 109 -7.69 -5.67 -3.87
C LEU A 109 -8.51 -6.86 -4.37
N ASN A 110 -9.03 -7.68 -3.46
CA ASN A 110 -9.88 -8.82 -3.82
C ASN A 110 -11.26 -8.42 -4.34
N SER A 111 -11.81 -7.28 -3.90
CA SER A 111 -13.23 -6.96 -4.11
C SER A 111 -13.52 -5.64 -4.78
N SER A 112 -12.60 -4.67 -4.76
CA SER A 112 -12.95 -3.28 -5.05
C SER A 112 -11.93 -2.52 -5.88
N ASN A 113 -10.63 -2.80 -5.73
CA ASN A 113 -9.59 -2.09 -6.48
C ASN A 113 -8.93 -3.02 -7.49
N PHE A 114 -9.17 -2.77 -8.76
CA PHE A 114 -8.60 -3.49 -9.91
C PHE A 114 -7.69 -2.61 -10.76
N THR A 115 -7.39 -1.39 -10.30
CA THR A 115 -6.56 -0.42 -11.03
C THR A 115 -5.10 -0.44 -10.59
N LEU A 116 -4.83 -0.88 -9.36
CA LEU A 116 -3.46 -0.98 -8.87
C LEU A 116 -2.70 -2.08 -9.62
N GLU A 117 -1.58 -1.71 -10.24
CA GLU A 117 -0.73 -2.60 -11.01
C GLU A 117 0.49 -3.09 -10.23
N GLU A 118 1.01 -2.26 -9.32
CA GLU A 118 2.20 -2.58 -8.54
C GLU A 118 1.96 -2.39 -7.04
N LEU A 119 2.20 -3.45 -6.26
CA LEU A 119 2.13 -3.41 -4.80
C LEU A 119 3.41 -3.96 -4.17
N ASN A 120 3.97 -3.21 -3.21
CA ASN A 120 5.00 -3.70 -2.32
C ASN A 120 4.52 -3.57 -0.86
N ILE A 121 4.43 -4.72 -0.16
CA ILE A 121 4.08 -4.84 1.25
C ILE A 121 5.10 -5.68 2.02
N ASP A 122 6.36 -5.59 1.64
CA ASP A 122 7.47 -6.33 2.21
C ASP A 122 7.64 -6.12 3.70
N ASN A 123 8.17 -7.14 4.37
CA ASN A 123 8.64 -7.10 5.74
C ASN A 123 7.56 -6.68 6.76
N PRO A 124 6.42 -7.38 6.78
CA PRO A 124 5.40 -7.18 7.81
C PRO A 124 5.90 -7.64 9.18
N VAL A 125 5.16 -7.31 10.25
CA VAL A 125 5.44 -7.78 11.60
C VAL A 125 4.39 -8.82 12.00
N TYR A 126 4.77 -10.10 11.94
CA TYR A 126 3.92 -11.19 12.40
C TYR A 126 4.40 -11.70 13.76
N LYS A 127 3.46 -11.93 14.67
CA LYS A 127 3.74 -12.57 15.97
C LYS A 127 3.88 -14.09 15.84
N THR A 128 3.17 -14.66 14.89
CA THR A 128 3.15 -16.09 14.58
C THR A 128 3.00 -16.28 13.06
N ILE A 129 3.25 -17.50 12.59
CA ILE A 129 2.94 -17.89 11.21
C ILE A 129 1.44 -17.75 11.01
N CYS A 130 1.04 -17.00 10.02
CA CYS A 130 -0.36 -16.67 9.78
C CYS A 130 -0.83 -17.29 8.46
N GLN A 131 -1.35 -18.51 8.50
CA GLN A 131 -1.94 -19.17 7.32
C GLN A 131 -3.10 -18.34 6.73
N SER A 132 -3.81 -17.57 7.55
CA SER A 132 -4.90 -16.72 7.08
C SER A 132 -4.44 -15.69 6.06
N VAL A 133 -3.22 -15.17 6.20
CA VAL A 133 -2.64 -14.22 5.22
C VAL A 133 -2.41 -14.91 3.87
N ALA A 134 -1.90 -16.15 3.85
CA ALA A 134 -1.73 -16.91 2.60
C ALA A 134 -3.07 -17.15 1.89
N ILE A 135 -4.12 -17.49 2.65
CA ILE A 135 -5.48 -17.66 2.10
C ILE A 135 -6.01 -16.34 1.49
N HIS A 136 -5.78 -15.21 2.14
CA HIS A 136 -6.21 -13.92 1.60
C HIS A 136 -5.43 -13.53 0.33
N PHE A 137 -4.12 -13.83 0.28
CA PHE A 137 -3.36 -13.70 -0.97
C PHE A 137 -3.97 -14.58 -2.08
N GLY A 138 -4.24 -15.86 -1.77
CA GLY A 138 -4.86 -16.78 -2.73
C GLY A 138 -6.17 -16.23 -3.29
N LYS A 139 -7.10 -15.81 -2.44
CA LYS A 139 -8.37 -15.19 -2.85
C LYS A 139 -8.16 -13.94 -3.71
N MET A 140 -7.21 -13.08 -3.34
CA MET A 140 -6.89 -11.90 -4.12
C MET A 140 -6.34 -12.29 -5.49
N PHE A 141 -5.44 -13.27 -5.58
CA PHE A 141 -4.93 -13.76 -6.86
C PHE A 141 -6.03 -14.34 -7.75
N GLN A 142 -7.03 -15.01 -7.17
CA GLN A 142 -8.14 -15.59 -7.89
C GLN A 142 -9.05 -14.55 -8.55
N ASN A 143 -9.23 -13.38 -7.92
CA ASN A 143 -10.20 -12.38 -8.33
C ASN A 143 -9.60 -11.12 -8.94
N ASN A 144 -8.39 -10.71 -8.52
CA ASN A 144 -7.79 -9.47 -8.99
C ASN A 144 -7.08 -9.65 -10.32
N VAL A 145 -7.55 -8.94 -11.33
CA VAL A 145 -7.01 -8.99 -12.70
C VAL A 145 -6.16 -7.74 -13.04
N GLY A 146 -6.06 -6.77 -12.13
CA GLY A 146 -5.30 -5.53 -12.35
C GLY A 146 -3.85 -5.62 -11.91
N LEU A 147 -3.57 -6.35 -10.82
CA LEU A 147 -2.25 -6.39 -10.21
C LEU A 147 -1.26 -7.20 -11.06
N GLN A 148 -0.18 -6.56 -11.50
CA GLN A 148 0.85 -7.15 -12.36
C GLN A 148 2.16 -7.45 -11.60
N LYS A 149 2.48 -6.64 -10.57
CA LYS A 149 3.69 -6.79 -9.78
C LYS A 149 3.39 -6.79 -8.30
N LEU A 150 3.80 -7.84 -7.60
CA LEU A 150 3.62 -8.00 -6.16
C LEU A 150 4.94 -8.34 -5.49
N SER A 151 5.33 -7.56 -4.48
CA SER A 151 6.46 -7.85 -3.60
C SER A 151 5.97 -8.17 -2.19
N ILE A 152 6.23 -9.41 -1.74
CA ILE A 152 5.79 -9.96 -0.45
C ILE A 152 6.96 -10.63 0.29
N ARG A 153 8.11 -9.98 0.29
CA ARG A 153 9.29 -10.52 0.97
C ARG A 153 9.09 -10.59 2.48
N LYS A 154 9.61 -11.66 3.10
CA LYS A 154 9.55 -11.91 4.56
C LYS A 154 8.15 -12.09 5.13
N HIS A 155 7.20 -12.56 4.35
CA HIS A 155 5.84 -12.90 4.82
C HIS A 155 5.74 -14.27 5.52
N MET A 156 6.86 -14.97 5.72
CA MET A 156 6.91 -16.28 6.39
C MET A 156 5.93 -17.31 5.81
N LEU A 157 5.74 -17.29 4.49
CA LEU A 157 4.77 -18.16 3.80
C LEU A 157 5.07 -19.65 3.96
N ARG A 158 6.37 -20.03 3.97
CA ARG A 158 6.81 -21.42 3.96
C ARG A 158 6.20 -22.21 2.80
N ASP A 159 6.40 -23.54 2.80
CA ASP A 159 5.94 -24.41 1.73
C ASP A 159 4.40 -24.43 1.64
N ASP A 160 3.71 -24.56 2.78
CA ASP A 160 2.24 -24.55 2.83
C ASP A 160 1.63 -23.27 2.24
N GLY A 161 2.19 -22.11 2.60
CA GLY A 161 1.76 -20.84 2.04
C GLY A 161 2.03 -20.75 0.54
N CYS A 162 3.16 -21.26 0.06
CA CYS A 162 3.47 -21.30 -1.36
C CYS A 162 2.49 -22.21 -2.13
N HIS A 163 2.10 -23.37 -1.58
CA HIS A 163 1.09 -24.24 -2.18
C HIS A 163 -0.25 -23.52 -2.35
N ILE A 164 -0.73 -22.87 -1.28
CA ILE A 164 -1.99 -22.10 -1.33
C ILE A 164 -1.93 -21.02 -2.42
N LEU A 165 -0.83 -20.28 -2.52
CA LEU A 165 -0.67 -19.23 -3.53
C LEU A 165 -0.73 -19.81 -4.96
N MET A 166 -0.01 -20.91 -5.21
CA MET A 166 0.08 -21.51 -6.54
C MET A 166 -1.26 -22.10 -6.99
N GLU A 167 -1.98 -22.77 -6.10
CA GLU A 167 -3.30 -23.30 -6.42
C GLU A 167 -4.24 -22.20 -6.92
N HIS A 168 -4.37 -21.11 -6.19
CA HIS A 168 -5.26 -20.01 -6.57
C HIS A 168 -4.78 -19.21 -7.79
N LEU A 169 -3.45 -19.12 -7.99
CA LEU A 169 -2.89 -18.44 -9.15
C LEU A 169 -3.18 -19.21 -10.46
N LEU A 170 -3.18 -20.53 -10.39
CA LEU A 170 -3.53 -21.37 -11.53
C LEU A 170 -5.01 -21.24 -11.92
N GLU A 171 -5.89 -21.04 -10.96
CA GLU A 171 -7.33 -20.84 -11.19
C GLU A 171 -7.65 -19.48 -11.88
N ASN A 172 -6.84 -18.45 -11.68
CA ASN A 172 -7.05 -17.13 -12.31
C ASN A 172 -6.61 -17.09 -13.79
N ASN A 173 -5.78 -18.03 -14.22
CA ASN A 173 -5.27 -18.06 -15.60
C ASN A 173 -6.19 -18.83 -16.59
N THR A 174 -7.40 -19.11 -16.21
CA THR A 174 -8.44 -19.72 -17.05
C THR A 174 -9.48 -18.70 -17.50
#